data_70e9f1146c1b060fdd8590aa9645f68d
#
_entry.id   70e9f1146c1b060fdd8590aa9645f68d
#
_cell.length_a   1.000
_cell.length_b   1.000
_cell.length_c   1.000
_cell.angle_alpha   90.00
_cell.angle_beta   90.00
_cell.angle_gamma   90.00
#
_symmetry.space_group_name_H-M   'P 1'
#
loop_
_entity.id
_entity.type
_entity.pdbx_description
1 polymer ?
#
loop_
_entity_poly.entity_id
_entity_poly.type
_entity_poly.pdbx_seq_one_letter_code
_entity_poly.pdbx_strand_id
1 'polypeptide(L)'
;EHEYIIDGKRCKEFDLYHGFRPGLPFPVLLRRIPCVMTVHNLNFLRYPHLYSLGERLVLLRLYRRMLRSASRVITVNRDAREELSDRLRIDPGRIEVVMPLAVRMPQNPPDGAELEGVRRKYALPRDFVLMLGTVEPRHNQEVLFEALALLRERERRFQPLDELRPEARRG
;
A
#
# COMPACT_ATOMS: atom_id res chain seq x y z
N GLU A 1 -11.04 -10.22 -5.80
CA GLU A 1 -10.74 -9.96 -4.39
C GLU A 1 -11.67 -10.85 -3.57
N HIS A 2 -11.15 -11.93 -3.02
CA HIS A 2 -11.91 -12.76 -2.11
C HIS A 2 -11.84 -12.14 -0.71
N GLU A 3 -12.86 -11.37 -0.34
CA GLU A 3 -13.11 -11.08 1.07
C GLU A 3 -13.47 -12.40 1.75
N TYR A 4 -12.54 -12.94 2.51
CA TYR A 4 -12.86 -14.03 3.41
C TYR A 4 -13.74 -13.48 4.53
N ILE A 5 -15.05 -13.60 4.37
CA ILE A 5 -16.00 -13.41 5.45
C ILE A 5 -15.74 -14.56 6.44
N ILE A 6 -15.08 -14.25 7.54
CA ILE A 6 -14.88 -15.23 8.61
C ILE A 6 -16.25 -15.47 9.24
N ASP A 7 -16.87 -16.60 8.91
CA ASP A 7 -18.09 -17.05 9.56
C ASP A 7 -17.82 -17.24 11.06
N GLY A 8 -18.73 -16.74 11.88
CA GLY A 8 -18.64 -16.87 13.34
C GLY A 8 -18.47 -18.30 13.86
N LYS A 9 -18.85 -19.31 13.08
CA LYS A 9 -18.62 -20.74 13.42
C LYS A 9 -17.14 -21.12 13.30
N ARG A 10 -16.45 -20.65 12.27
CA ARG A 10 -15.02 -20.92 12.03
C ARG A 10 -14.07 -20.22 13.00
N CYS A 11 -14.52 -19.13 13.64
CA CYS A 11 -13.71 -18.45 14.66
C CYS A 11 -13.36 -19.33 15.86
N LYS A 12 -14.02 -20.48 16.05
CA LYS A 12 -13.68 -21.44 17.12
C LYS A 12 -12.44 -22.28 16.84
N GLU A 13 -12.01 -22.29 15.57
CA GLU A 13 -10.93 -23.12 15.06
C GLU A 13 -9.58 -22.40 15.11
N PHE A 14 -9.57 -21.11 15.50
CA PHE A 14 -8.35 -20.30 15.47
C PHE A 14 -7.97 -19.79 16.85
N ASP A 15 -6.69 -19.89 17.18
CA ASP A 15 -6.11 -19.37 18.41
C ASP A 15 -5.69 -17.90 18.28
N LEU A 16 -5.48 -17.41 17.04
CA LEU A 16 -5.02 -16.07 16.74
C LEU A 16 -5.62 -15.59 15.40
N TYR A 17 -6.01 -14.33 15.36
CA TYR A 17 -6.37 -13.64 14.11
C TYR A 17 -5.30 -12.63 13.72
N HIS A 18 -4.86 -12.65 12.46
CA HIS A 18 -3.98 -11.63 11.92
C HIS A 18 -4.68 -10.84 10.80
N GLY A 19 -4.98 -9.58 11.06
CA GLY A 19 -5.56 -8.66 10.10
C GLY A 19 -4.50 -7.88 9.33
N PHE A 20 -4.48 -8.03 7.99
CA PHE A 20 -3.57 -7.29 7.10
C PHE A 20 -4.15 -5.97 6.59
N ARG A 21 -5.40 -5.72 6.87
CA ARG A 21 -6.11 -4.47 6.56
C ARG A 21 -6.86 -4.00 7.82
N PRO A 22 -7.13 -2.70 7.93
CA PRO A 22 -8.00 -2.19 8.98
C PRO A 22 -9.41 -2.75 8.78
N GLY A 23 -9.78 -3.66 9.64
CA GLY A 23 -11.06 -4.34 9.65
C GLY A 23 -10.95 -5.56 10.56
N LEU A 24 -11.51 -5.49 11.79
CA LEU A 24 -11.64 -6.66 12.63
C LEU A 24 -13.03 -7.25 12.39
N PRO A 25 -13.11 -8.51 11.95
CA PRO A 25 -14.40 -9.19 11.84
C PRO A 25 -15.11 -9.16 13.18
N PHE A 26 -16.40 -8.82 13.16
CA PHE A 26 -17.22 -8.73 14.36
C PHE A 26 -17.17 -10.02 15.23
N PRO A 27 -17.14 -11.24 14.64
CA PRO A 27 -16.99 -12.47 15.42
C PRO A 27 -15.67 -12.56 16.21
N VAL A 28 -14.57 -12.01 15.67
CA VAL A 28 -13.27 -11.98 16.37
C VAL A 28 -13.34 -11.09 17.62
N LEU A 29 -13.98 -9.93 17.49
CA LEU A 29 -14.20 -9.02 18.62
C LEU A 29 -15.10 -9.63 19.71
N LEU A 30 -16.21 -10.28 19.34
CA LEU A 30 -17.14 -10.89 20.27
C LEU A 30 -16.53 -12.05 21.04
N ARG A 31 -15.68 -12.84 20.41
CA ARG A 31 -15.09 -14.05 21.01
C ARG A 31 -13.79 -13.79 21.74
N ARG A 32 -13.32 -12.54 21.76
CA ARG A 32 -12.06 -12.13 22.40
C ARG A 32 -10.85 -12.96 21.92
N ILE A 33 -10.87 -13.37 20.64
CA ILE A 33 -9.74 -14.07 20.03
C ILE A 33 -8.56 -13.10 19.99
N PRO A 34 -7.37 -13.49 20.46
CA PRO A 34 -6.19 -12.66 20.35
C PRO A 34 -5.98 -12.23 18.91
N CYS A 35 -5.72 -10.95 18.69
CA CYS A 35 -5.52 -10.47 17.33
C CYS A 35 -4.26 -9.62 17.18
N VAL A 36 -3.59 -9.79 16.06
CA VAL A 36 -2.51 -8.95 15.58
C VAL A 36 -3.02 -8.16 14.38
N MET A 37 -2.68 -6.89 14.30
CA MET A 37 -3.07 -6.05 13.17
C MET A 37 -1.86 -5.44 12.49
N THR A 38 -1.79 -5.57 11.16
CA THR A 38 -0.80 -4.85 10.37
C THR A 38 -1.39 -3.55 9.82
N VAL A 39 -0.71 -2.45 10.11
CA VAL A 39 -1.03 -1.11 9.60
C VAL A 39 0.05 -0.69 8.61
N HIS A 40 -0.28 -0.70 7.33
CA HIS A 40 0.65 -0.33 6.27
C HIS A 40 0.83 1.19 6.15
N ASN A 41 -0.23 1.96 6.35
CA ASN A 41 -0.21 3.42 6.30
C ASN A 41 -1.42 4.02 7.04
N LEU A 42 -1.34 5.32 7.29
CA LEU A 42 -2.39 6.13 7.88
C LEU A 42 -2.75 7.31 6.97
N ASN A 43 -3.02 7.03 5.69
CA ASN A 43 -3.23 8.04 4.65
C ASN A 43 -4.32 9.05 5.02
N PHE A 44 -5.39 8.63 5.69
CA PHE A 44 -6.46 9.52 6.14
C PHE A 44 -6.01 10.56 7.20
N LEU A 45 -4.89 10.31 7.87
CA LEU A 45 -4.25 11.27 8.79
C LEU A 45 -3.21 12.12 8.07
N ARG A 46 -2.46 11.52 7.13
CA ARG A 46 -1.37 12.17 6.40
C ARG A 46 -1.87 13.08 5.29
N TYR A 47 -2.93 12.68 4.59
CA TYR A 47 -3.55 13.40 3.47
C TYR A 47 -5.02 13.74 3.77
N PRO A 48 -5.29 14.57 4.79
CA PRO A 48 -6.66 14.85 5.23
C PRO A 48 -7.55 15.50 4.17
N HIS A 49 -6.95 16.21 3.21
CA HIS A 49 -7.64 16.86 2.11
C HIS A 49 -8.25 15.89 1.09
N LEU A 50 -7.80 14.61 1.07
CA LEU A 50 -8.35 13.56 0.20
C LEU A 50 -9.58 12.86 0.81
N TYR A 51 -9.98 13.23 2.01
CA TYR A 51 -11.08 12.61 2.74
C TYR A 51 -12.04 13.67 3.28
N SER A 52 -13.33 13.42 3.19
CA SER A 52 -14.32 14.27 3.87
C SER A 52 -14.16 14.23 5.40
N LEU A 53 -14.65 15.26 6.08
CA LEU A 53 -14.61 15.30 7.55
C LEU A 53 -15.34 14.09 8.19
N GLY A 54 -16.47 13.68 7.60
CA GLY A 54 -17.23 12.52 8.06
C GLY A 54 -16.43 11.23 7.95
N GLU A 55 -15.83 10.97 6.79
CA GLU A 55 -14.97 9.80 6.56
C GLU A 55 -13.79 9.77 7.53
N ARG A 56 -13.12 10.89 7.73
CA ARG A 56 -11.99 10.98 8.67
C ARG A 56 -12.39 10.64 10.09
N LEU A 57 -13.53 11.15 10.56
CA LEU A 57 -14.04 10.86 11.91
C LEU A 57 -14.41 9.39 12.06
N VAL A 58 -15.06 8.81 11.06
CA VAL A 58 -15.41 7.39 11.06
C VAL A 58 -14.15 6.52 11.06
N LEU A 59 -13.20 6.78 10.15
CA LEU A 59 -11.94 6.06 10.08
C LEU A 59 -11.14 6.18 11.39
N LEU A 60 -11.03 7.39 11.95
CA LEU A 60 -10.32 7.61 13.21
C LEU A 60 -10.90 6.81 14.37
N ARG A 61 -12.24 6.80 14.52
CA ARG A 61 -12.91 6.02 15.57
C ARG A 61 -12.75 4.52 15.34
N LEU A 62 -12.92 4.07 14.09
CA LEU A 62 -12.81 2.67 13.72
C LEU A 62 -11.40 2.15 13.99
N TYR A 63 -10.37 2.85 13.47
CA TYR A 63 -8.96 2.48 13.68
C TYR A 63 -8.60 2.44 15.17
N ARG A 64 -8.96 3.49 15.92
CA ARG A 64 -8.68 3.51 17.36
C ARG A 64 -9.31 2.33 18.08
N ARG A 65 -10.57 2.04 17.79
CA ARG A 65 -11.27 0.92 18.42
C ARG A 65 -10.59 -0.42 18.12
N MET A 66 -10.28 -0.65 16.85
CA MET A 66 -9.68 -1.90 16.38
C MET A 66 -8.26 -2.09 16.91
N LEU A 67 -7.41 -1.08 16.80
CA LEU A 67 -6.04 -1.15 17.26
C LEU A 67 -5.92 -1.28 18.77
N ARG A 68 -6.85 -0.69 19.53
CA ARG A 68 -6.91 -0.90 20.99
C ARG A 68 -7.33 -2.32 21.37
N SER A 69 -8.14 -2.96 20.54
CA SER A 69 -8.56 -4.36 20.75
C SER A 69 -7.47 -5.36 20.33
N ALA A 70 -6.52 -4.97 19.48
CA ALA A 70 -5.45 -5.83 19.06
C ALA A 70 -4.45 -6.12 20.17
N SER A 71 -3.98 -7.34 20.30
CA SER A 71 -2.92 -7.73 21.25
C SER A 71 -1.57 -7.12 20.86
N ARG A 72 -1.27 -7.07 19.57
CA ARG A 72 -0.10 -6.42 18.98
C ARG A 72 -0.48 -5.71 17.69
N VAL A 73 0.28 -4.68 17.37
CA VAL A 73 0.17 -3.92 16.12
C VAL A 73 1.50 -4.02 15.40
N ILE A 74 1.48 -4.41 14.14
CA ILE A 74 2.65 -4.42 13.26
C ILE A 74 2.54 -3.21 12.35
N THR A 75 3.65 -2.53 12.14
CA THR A 75 3.77 -1.47 11.13
C THR A 75 5.02 -1.67 10.28
N VAL A 76 5.02 -1.09 9.09
CA VAL A 76 6.06 -1.34 8.07
C VAL A 76 7.22 -0.33 8.11
N ASN A 77 7.08 0.74 8.90
CA ASN A 77 8.12 1.76 9.07
C ASN A 77 8.01 2.48 10.41
N ARG A 78 9.05 3.24 10.76
CA ARG A 78 9.13 3.98 12.03
C ARG A 78 8.16 5.14 12.09
N ASP A 79 7.96 5.87 10.98
CA ASP A 79 7.03 7.01 10.93
C ASP A 79 5.61 6.57 11.27
N ALA A 80 5.16 5.44 10.74
CA ALA A 80 3.84 4.89 11.06
C ALA A 80 3.72 4.48 12.55
N ARG A 81 4.80 4.01 13.18
CA ARG A 81 4.84 3.74 14.62
C ARG A 81 4.60 5.02 15.43
N GLU A 82 5.30 6.11 15.08
CA GLU A 82 5.13 7.40 15.73
C GLU A 82 3.71 7.94 15.53
N GLU A 83 3.19 7.90 14.31
CA GLU A 83 1.80 8.32 14.03
C GLU A 83 0.76 7.49 14.80
N LEU A 84 0.95 6.17 14.92
CA LEU A 84 0.09 5.29 15.73
C LEU A 84 0.12 5.67 17.20
N SER A 85 1.30 5.92 17.75
CA SER A 85 1.48 6.32 19.14
C SER A 85 0.89 7.71 19.39
N ASP A 86 1.27 8.71 18.62
CA ASP A 86 0.99 10.11 18.91
C ASP A 86 -0.44 10.49 18.57
N ARG A 87 -0.91 10.08 17.39
CA ARG A 87 -2.22 10.49 16.87
C ARG A 87 -3.35 9.54 17.26
N LEU A 88 -3.07 8.23 17.32
CA LEU A 88 -4.08 7.24 17.69
C LEU A 88 -4.01 6.80 19.15
N ARG A 89 -2.98 7.23 19.88
CA ARG A 89 -2.78 6.89 21.29
C ARG A 89 -2.72 5.39 21.54
N ILE A 90 -1.96 4.70 20.69
CA ILE A 90 -1.64 3.28 20.86
C ILE A 90 -0.35 3.18 21.65
N ASP A 91 -0.32 2.31 22.65
CA ASP A 91 0.87 2.06 23.46
C ASP A 91 2.05 1.63 22.59
N PRO A 92 3.18 2.38 22.61
CA PRO A 92 4.37 2.04 21.81
C PRO A 92 4.93 0.64 22.09
N GLY A 93 4.74 0.12 23.31
CA GLY A 93 5.15 -1.24 23.70
C GLY A 93 4.35 -2.36 23.02
N ARG A 94 3.23 -1.99 22.37
CA ARG A 94 2.41 -2.91 21.58
C ARG A 94 2.64 -2.83 20.09
N ILE A 95 3.50 -1.90 19.64
CA ILE A 95 3.75 -1.63 18.21
C ILE A 95 5.13 -2.17 17.83
N GLU A 96 5.12 -3.14 16.92
CA GLU A 96 6.33 -3.71 16.32
C GLU A 96 6.53 -3.15 14.91
N VAL A 97 7.79 -2.79 14.60
CA VAL A 97 8.16 -2.34 13.25
C VAL A 97 8.78 -3.50 12.50
N VAL A 98 8.07 -4.00 11.50
CA VAL A 98 8.53 -5.08 10.63
C VAL A 98 8.63 -4.52 9.21
N MET A 99 9.85 -4.22 8.77
CA MET A 99 10.07 -3.76 7.41
C MET A 99 9.89 -4.93 6.43
N PRO A 100 9.01 -4.79 5.43
CA PRO A 100 8.86 -5.83 4.43
C PRO A 100 10.14 -5.92 3.60
N LEU A 101 10.73 -7.11 3.59
CA LEU A 101 11.89 -7.40 2.76
C LEU A 101 11.43 -8.04 1.46
N ALA A 102 12.14 -7.75 0.37
CA ALA A 102 11.94 -8.47 -0.88
C ALA A 102 12.34 -9.95 -0.69
N VAL A 103 11.37 -10.85 -0.75
CA VAL A 103 11.58 -12.28 -0.47
C VAL A 103 12.38 -12.98 -1.57
N ARG A 104 12.33 -12.45 -2.79
CA ARG A 104 13.06 -12.99 -3.95
C ARG A 104 13.55 -11.84 -4.83
N MET A 105 14.77 -11.43 -4.61
CA MET A 105 15.51 -10.70 -5.63
C MET A 105 16.16 -11.73 -6.56
N PRO A 106 16.10 -11.57 -7.88
CA PRO A 106 16.92 -12.36 -8.79
C PRO A 106 18.38 -12.28 -8.33
N GLN A 107 19.04 -13.42 -8.15
CA GLN A 107 20.45 -13.44 -7.73
C GLN A 107 21.35 -12.84 -8.80
N ASN A 108 20.92 -12.95 -10.06
CA ASN A 108 21.61 -12.36 -11.20
C ASN A 108 20.70 -11.31 -11.85
N PRO A 109 21.25 -10.17 -12.29
CA PRO A 109 20.51 -9.26 -13.15
C PRO A 109 20.12 -9.97 -14.45
N PRO A 110 18.97 -9.62 -15.06
CA PRO A 110 18.57 -10.19 -16.33
C PRO A 110 19.65 -9.96 -17.40
N ASP A 111 19.88 -10.94 -18.24
CA ASP A 111 20.85 -10.82 -19.32
C ASP A 111 20.38 -9.87 -20.43
N GLY A 112 21.28 -9.52 -21.35
CA GLY A 112 20.97 -8.59 -22.44
C GLY A 112 19.86 -9.10 -23.37
N ALA A 113 19.74 -10.43 -23.56
CA ALA A 113 18.73 -11.02 -24.41
C ALA A 113 17.33 -10.98 -23.77
N GLU A 114 17.25 -11.21 -22.46
CA GLU A 114 16.02 -11.07 -21.67
C GLU A 114 15.54 -9.61 -21.68
N LEU A 115 16.44 -8.66 -21.44
CA LEU A 115 16.10 -7.23 -21.48
C LEU A 115 15.60 -6.80 -22.85
N GLU A 116 16.24 -7.27 -23.93
CA GLU A 116 15.82 -6.97 -25.30
C GLU A 116 14.49 -7.64 -25.65
N GLY A 117 14.23 -8.83 -25.10
CA GLY A 117 12.93 -9.50 -25.18
C GLY A 117 11.80 -8.67 -24.56
N VAL A 118 12.03 -8.12 -23.37
CA VAL A 118 11.08 -7.23 -22.68
C VAL A 118 10.86 -5.94 -23.47
N ARG A 119 11.94 -5.31 -23.97
CA ARG A 119 11.86 -4.10 -24.79
C ARG A 119 10.98 -4.31 -26.02
N ARG A 120 11.20 -5.40 -26.74
CA ARG A 120 10.40 -5.75 -27.94
C ARG A 120 8.94 -6.03 -27.59
N LYS A 121 8.70 -6.81 -26.52
CA LYS A 121 7.36 -7.18 -26.08
C LYS A 121 6.48 -5.97 -25.75
N TYR A 122 7.07 -4.94 -25.15
CA TYR A 122 6.34 -3.75 -24.70
C TYR A 122 6.63 -2.51 -25.57
N ALA A 123 7.32 -2.66 -26.69
CA ALA A 123 7.72 -1.57 -27.58
C ALA A 123 8.39 -0.41 -26.84
N LEU A 124 9.25 -0.71 -25.86
CA LEU A 124 9.88 0.30 -25.01
C LEU A 124 10.96 1.06 -25.78
N PRO A 125 10.96 2.40 -25.73
CA PRO A 125 12.06 3.20 -26.28
C PRO A 125 13.37 2.92 -25.55
N ARG A 126 14.49 3.38 -26.11
CA ARG A 126 15.79 3.20 -25.49
C ARG A 126 15.86 3.85 -24.11
N ASP A 127 15.39 5.08 -24.05
CA ASP A 127 15.39 5.88 -22.82
C ASP A 127 13.93 6.18 -22.45
N PHE A 128 13.55 5.83 -21.25
CA PHE A 128 12.20 6.06 -20.74
C PHE A 128 12.19 6.21 -19.22
N VAL A 129 11.15 6.84 -18.72
CA VAL A 129 10.85 6.94 -17.30
C VAL A 129 9.66 6.04 -17.00
N LEU A 130 9.84 5.08 -16.11
CA LEU A 130 8.77 4.18 -15.66
C LEU A 130 8.24 4.63 -14.30
N MET A 131 6.95 4.88 -14.23
CA MET A 131 6.23 5.10 -12.98
C MET A 131 5.26 3.94 -12.72
N LEU A 132 5.48 3.22 -11.62
CA LEU A 132 4.61 2.12 -11.19
C LEU A 132 3.65 2.59 -10.12
N GLY A 133 2.38 2.27 -10.27
CA GLY A 133 1.35 2.57 -9.27
C GLY A 133 0.00 2.88 -9.89
N THR A 134 -1.01 3.03 -9.02
CA THR A 134 -2.33 3.51 -9.40
C THR A 134 -2.30 5.02 -9.65
N VAL A 135 -3.15 5.49 -10.57
CA VAL A 135 -3.34 6.94 -10.77
C VAL A 135 -4.20 7.45 -9.63
N GLU A 136 -3.55 8.02 -8.64
CA GLU A 136 -4.20 8.59 -7.45
C GLU A 136 -3.53 9.91 -7.06
N PRO A 137 -4.30 10.92 -6.56
CA PRO A 137 -3.75 12.23 -6.19
C PRO A 137 -2.59 12.17 -5.20
N ARG A 138 -2.57 11.17 -4.31
CA ARG A 138 -1.49 10.99 -3.32
C ARG A 138 -0.14 10.59 -3.92
N HIS A 139 -0.13 10.04 -5.15
CA HIS A 139 1.10 9.65 -5.85
C HIS A 139 1.73 10.82 -6.60
N ASN A 140 1.02 11.97 -6.69
CA ASN A 140 1.52 13.22 -7.26
C ASN A 140 2.18 13.05 -8.63
N GLN A 141 1.51 12.31 -9.52
CA GLN A 141 2.01 11.99 -10.86
C GLN A 141 2.13 13.24 -11.73
N GLU A 142 1.32 14.27 -11.45
CA GLU A 142 1.34 15.55 -12.16
C GLU A 142 2.73 16.19 -12.10
N VAL A 143 3.40 16.17 -10.94
CA VAL A 143 4.75 16.71 -10.80
C VAL A 143 5.76 15.97 -11.68
N LEU A 144 5.60 14.68 -11.90
CA LEU A 144 6.46 13.94 -12.82
C LEU A 144 6.25 14.42 -14.27
N PHE A 145 5.00 14.61 -14.70
CA PHE A 145 4.69 15.12 -16.03
C PHE A 145 5.20 16.55 -16.24
N GLU A 146 5.02 17.41 -15.25
CA GLU A 146 5.56 18.78 -15.29
C GLU A 146 7.10 18.78 -15.38
N ALA A 147 7.77 17.95 -14.58
CA ALA A 147 9.22 17.82 -14.62
C ALA A 147 9.71 17.31 -16.00
N LEU A 148 9.01 16.31 -16.55
CA LEU A 148 9.33 15.81 -17.90
C LEU A 148 9.08 16.85 -18.99
N ALA A 149 8.03 17.66 -18.88
CA ALA A 149 7.77 18.78 -19.81
C ALA A 149 8.91 19.80 -19.77
N LEU A 150 9.35 20.19 -18.56
CA LEU A 150 10.47 21.12 -18.38
C LEU A 150 11.80 20.55 -18.92
N LEU A 151 12.05 19.25 -18.73
CA LEU A 151 13.22 18.60 -19.28
C LEU A 151 13.18 18.54 -20.81
N ARG A 152 12.01 18.33 -21.42
CA ARG A 152 11.83 18.37 -22.87
C ARG A 152 12.11 19.74 -23.47
N GLU A 153 11.72 20.79 -22.81
CA GLU A 153 12.02 22.16 -23.24
C GLU A 153 13.54 22.42 -23.23
N ARG A 154 14.24 21.88 -22.24
CA ARG A 154 15.70 22.07 -22.09
C ARG A 154 16.54 21.10 -22.92
N GLU A 155 16.11 19.85 -23.01
CA GLU A 155 16.84 18.78 -23.71
C GLU A 155 15.87 17.91 -24.49
N ARG A 156 15.79 18.03 -25.81
CA ARG A 156 14.90 17.23 -26.69
C ARG A 156 15.18 15.72 -26.69
N ARG A 157 15.64 15.14 -25.60
CA ARG A 157 16.10 13.73 -25.50
C ARG A 157 15.20 12.75 -24.80
N PHE A 158 14.19 13.20 -24.05
CA PHE A 158 13.27 12.30 -23.33
C PHE A 158 11.93 12.18 -24.04
N GLN A 159 11.56 10.94 -24.38
CA GLN A 159 10.21 10.63 -24.82
C GLN A 159 9.39 10.15 -23.60
N PRO A 160 8.27 10.76 -23.25
CA PRO A 160 7.39 10.23 -22.21
C PRO A 160 6.67 8.97 -22.67
N LEU A 161 6.39 8.08 -21.72
CA LEU A 161 5.63 6.84 -21.92
C LEU A 161 4.10 7.08 -22.06
N ASP A 162 3.67 8.18 -22.68
CA ASP A 162 2.25 8.51 -22.83
C ASP A 162 1.48 7.53 -23.74
N GLU A 163 2.15 6.53 -24.33
CA GLU A 163 1.55 5.64 -25.31
C GLU A 163 1.51 4.15 -24.94
N LEU A 164 1.67 3.76 -23.70
CA LEU A 164 1.27 2.41 -23.30
C LEU A 164 -0.26 2.35 -23.17
N ARG A 165 -0.93 2.46 -24.32
CA ARG A 165 -2.36 2.14 -24.40
C ARG A 165 -2.60 0.71 -23.95
N PRO A 166 -3.61 0.44 -23.13
CA PRO A 166 -4.04 -0.91 -22.82
C PRO A 166 -4.82 -1.50 -24.01
N GLU A 167 -4.14 -1.85 -25.08
CA GLU A 167 -4.76 -2.65 -26.18
C GLU A 167 -4.64 -4.16 -25.93
N ALA A 168 -4.55 -4.60 -24.70
CA ALA A 168 -4.50 -6.03 -24.39
C ALA A 168 -5.74 -6.52 -23.65
N ARG A 169 -6.95 -6.09 -24.07
CA ARG A 169 -8.21 -6.77 -23.72
C ARG A 169 -9.16 -6.78 -24.90
N ARG A 170 -8.79 -7.45 -26.00
CA ARG A 170 -9.72 -8.06 -26.96
C ARG A 170 -9.04 -9.32 -27.51
N GLY A 171 -9.45 -10.44 -26.97
CA GLY A 171 -9.10 -11.77 -27.37
C GLY A 171 -9.59 -12.75 -26.35
#